data_77438daa81dec033ee453a6a74f701e2
#
_entry.id   77438daa81dec033ee453a6a74f701e2
#
_cell.length_a   1.000
_cell.length_b   1.000
_cell.length_c   1.000
_cell.angle_alpha   90.00
_cell.angle_beta   90.00
_cell.angle_gamma   90.00
#
_symmetry.space_group_name_H-M   'P 1'
#
loop_
_entity.id
_entity.type
_entity.pdbx_description
1 polymer ?
#
loop_
_entity_poly.entity_id
_entity_poly.type
_entity_poly.pdbx_seq_one_letter_code
_entity_poly.pdbx_strand_id
1 'polypeptide(L)'
;MYKGRILVIDDEINILKTIELSLSSHGYSPETFLNPLDGIKRAQEIYFDLAFIDLKMQPVNGIAALEQLKSVSPETTVVLMTAHGSIESAVEAIKKGAYDYIQKPFTHKEFIHIVDRVFDHHKMSKKIIGLTYQLDEMISKENFVTQNPAVKEILTTALDVSDGDIPIMIEGESGTGKEVLARFIHENSKRKDNPFIIINCAAIPENLFESELFGHVKGAFTHAIKDRIGRVELADSGTVFLDEVAEIPKSMQVKLLRFLQSMEFERIGESISRKVDIRLISATNRIIEDDLRDGILREDFYYRIAGVRLKLPPLRDRKDDIPVLLDHFVKKYSHEREIKFSGDTTKYLIEYDWPGNIREFETVVKRLLIFAKDNFVKSDYLPTEILDTKTKQPVETLSRMEDLERQHISEVLKIATSNKEAARILGISETTLWRKRKLYGL
;
A
#
# COMPACT_ATOMS: atom_id res chain seq x y z
N MET A 1 -13.59 19.11 -6.79
CA MET A 1 -12.44 18.58 -6.06
C MET A 1 -12.35 19.34 -4.74
N TYR A 2 -12.36 18.66 -3.61
CA TYR A 2 -12.25 19.27 -2.26
C TYR A 2 -10.83 19.83 -2.09
N LYS A 3 -10.69 21.13 -1.77
CA LYS A 3 -9.37 21.75 -1.60
C LYS A 3 -8.97 21.96 -0.15
N GLY A 4 -9.95 22.06 0.78
CA GLY A 4 -9.71 22.27 2.20
C GLY A 4 -10.81 23.08 2.88
N ARG A 5 -10.84 23.02 4.22
CA ARG A 5 -11.78 23.77 5.07
C ARG A 5 -11.15 25.07 5.56
N ILE A 6 -11.88 26.16 5.44
CA ILE A 6 -11.41 27.49 5.86
C ILE A 6 -12.40 28.11 6.84
N LEU A 7 -11.92 28.46 8.03
CA LEU A 7 -12.66 29.21 9.02
C LEU A 7 -12.50 30.71 8.75
N VAL A 8 -13.58 31.47 8.78
CA VAL A 8 -13.52 32.94 8.65
C VAL A 8 -14.30 33.57 9.80
N ILE A 9 -13.64 34.42 10.56
CA ILE A 9 -14.22 35.10 11.71
C ILE A 9 -14.05 36.61 11.48
N ASP A 10 -15.19 37.34 11.40
CA ASP A 10 -15.23 38.78 11.15
C ASP A 10 -16.58 39.32 11.65
N ASP A 11 -16.63 40.45 12.31
CA ASP A 11 -17.85 41.04 12.79
C ASP A 11 -18.66 41.78 11.70
N GLU A 12 -18.11 41.91 10.50
CA GLU A 12 -18.75 42.52 9.35
C GLU A 12 -19.36 41.47 8.40
N ILE A 13 -20.69 41.33 8.42
CA ILE A 13 -21.43 40.34 7.59
C ILE A 13 -21.18 40.45 6.10
N ASN A 14 -20.92 41.66 5.57
CA ASN A 14 -20.67 41.88 4.15
C ASN A 14 -19.31 41.34 3.73
N ILE A 15 -18.31 41.43 4.61
CA ILE A 15 -16.99 40.86 4.40
C ILE A 15 -17.09 39.34 4.38
N LEU A 16 -17.77 38.73 5.36
CA LEU A 16 -18.00 37.30 5.44
C LEU A 16 -18.64 36.75 4.16
N LYS A 17 -19.73 37.37 3.69
CA LYS A 17 -20.41 36.95 2.44
C LYS A 17 -19.52 37.02 1.23
N THR A 18 -18.71 38.09 1.12
CA THR A 18 -17.78 38.26 -0.01
C THR A 18 -16.69 37.21 0.00
N ILE A 19 -16.10 36.94 1.18
CA ILE A 19 -15.07 35.91 1.34
C ILE A 19 -15.66 34.52 1.10
N GLU A 20 -16.85 34.21 1.62
CA GLU A 20 -17.53 32.92 1.44
C GLU A 20 -17.77 32.61 -0.05
N LEU A 21 -18.30 33.57 -0.81
CA LEU A 21 -18.49 33.43 -2.27
C LEU A 21 -17.16 33.24 -3.01
N SER A 22 -16.15 34.00 -2.61
CA SER A 22 -14.81 33.92 -3.19
C SER A 22 -14.19 32.53 -2.98
N LEU A 23 -14.18 32.03 -1.77
CA LEU A 23 -13.61 30.72 -1.41
C LEU A 23 -14.37 29.57 -2.06
N SER A 24 -15.71 29.59 -1.99
CA SER A 24 -16.57 28.56 -2.59
C SER A 24 -16.37 28.46 -4.12
N SER A 25 -16.23 29.60 -4.81
CA SER A 25 -15.96 29.60 -6.27
C SER A 25 -14.61 29.00 -6.64
N HIS A 26 -13.65 28.94 -5.71
CA HIS A 26 -12.32 28.32 -5.90
C HIS A 26 -12.24 26.87 -5.38
N GLY A 27 -13.36 26.29 -4.92
CA GLY A 27 -13.44 24.89 -4.47
C GLY A 27 -13.01 24.65 -3.03
N TYR A 28 -12.91 25.70 -2.21
CA TYR A 28 -12.73 25.61 -0.76
C TYR A 28 -14.08 25.49 -0.05
N SER A 29 -14.07 24.97 1.19
CA SER A 29 -15.25 24.85 2.06
C SER A 29 -15.15 25.86 3.20
N PRO A 30 -15.65 27.10 3.03
CA PRO A 30 -15.64 28.11 4.07
C PRO A 30 -16.75 27.88 5.08
N GLU A 31 -16.45 28.10 6.37
CA GLU A 31 -17.42 28.31 7.44
C GLU A 31 -17.19 29.70 8.05
N THR A 32 -18.23 30.54 8.10
CA THR A 32 -18.12 31.96 8.47
C THR A 32 -18.84 32.25 9.77
N PHE A 33 -18.24 33.04 10.67
CA PHE A 33 -18.76 33.38 11.99
C PHE A 33 -18.62 34.87 12.27
N LEU A 34 -19.71 35.48 12.73
CA LEU A 34 -19.70 36.85 13.21
C LEU A 34 -19.13 36.96 14.63
N ASN A 35 -19.34 35.93 15.45
CA ASN A 35 -18.84 35.88 16.82
C ASN A 35 -17.59 34.96 16.89
N PRO A 36 -16.45 35.48 17.38
CA PRO A 36 -15.23 34.68 17.49
C PRO A 36 -15.37 33.45 18.38
N LEU A 37 -16.19 33.50 19.44
CA LEU A 37 -16.37 32.35 20.34
C LEU A 37 -17.09 31.17 19.65
N ASP A 38 -18.02 31.45 18.74
CA ASP A 38 -18.74 30.42 17.99
C ASP A 38 -17.79 29.75 16.96
N GLY A 39 -16.94 30.53 16.29
CA GLY A 39 -15.93 30.01 15.40
C GLY A 39 -14.89 29.15 16.12
N ILE A 40 -14.42 29.58 17.30
CA ILE A 40 -13.48 28.80 18.12
C ILE A 40 -14.14 27.51 18.63
N LYS A 41 -15.41 27.58 19.06
CA LYS A 41 -16.16 26.38 19.45
C LYS A 41 -16.31 25.41 18.29
N ARG A 42 -16.58 25.89 17.09
CA ARG A 42 -16.66 25.04 15.89
C ARG A 42 -15.32 24.37 15.57
N ALA A 43 -14.19 25.05 15.81
CA ALA A 43 -12.86 24.50 15.63
C ALA A 43 -12.47 23.40 16.65
N GLN A 44 -13.24 23.24 17.75
CA GLN A 44 -13.12 22.09 18.67
C GLN A 44 -13.78 20.82 18.11
N GLU A 45 -14.72 20.97 17.19
CA GLU A 45 -15.49 19.87 16.60
C GLU A 45 -14.92 19.43 15.25
N ILE A 46 -14.43 20.39 14.46
CA ILE A 46 -13.99 20.17 13.08
C ILE A 46 -12.62 20.83 12.86
N TYR A 47 -11.73 20.12 12.17
CA TYR A 47 -10.45 20.66 11.77
C TYR A 47 -10.59 21.63 10.59
N PHE A 48 -9.92 22.78 10.68
CA PHE A 48 -9.76 23.76 9.62
C PHE A 48 -8.29 23.85 9.20
N ASP A 49 -8.03 23.78 7.89
CA ASP A 49 -6.68 23.91 7.35
C ASP A 49 -6.15 25.33 7.50
N LEU A 50 -7.04 26.32 7.37
CA LEU A 50 -6.72 27.74 7.41
C LEU A 50 -7.83 28.50 8.16
N ALA A 51 -7.47 29.49 8.95
CA ALA A 51 -8.39 30.42 9.59
C ALA A 51 -8.03 31.88 9.23
N PHE A 52 -9.02 32.66 8.81
CA PHE A 52 -8.93 34.10 8.72
C PHE A 52 -9.68 34.72 9.91
N ILE A 53 -9.02 35.59 10.67
CA ILE A 53 -9.59 36.20 11.85
C ILE A 53 -9.38 37.70 11.79
N ASP A 54 -10.46 38.50 11.89
CA ASP A 54 -10.33 39.94 11.98
C ASP A 54 -9.65 40.38 13.29
N LEU A 55 -8.80 41.38 13.23
CA LEU A 55 -8.04 41.84 14.38
C LEU A 55 -8.92 42.61 15.39
N LYS A 56 -9.89 43.39 14.89
CA LYS A 56 -10.74 44.26 15.71
C LYS A 56 -12.15 43.74 15.80
N MET A 57 -12.42 42.83 16.71
CA MET A 57 -13.75 42.26 16.95
C MET A 57 -14.17 42.37 18.44
N GLN A 58 -15.45 42.19 18.70
CA GLN A 58 -16.00 42.01 20.02
C GLN A 58 -16.81 40.71 20.08
N PRO A 59 -16.89 39.97 21.21
CA PRO A 59 -16.38 40.34 22.56
C PRO A 59 -14.88 40.01 22.77
N VAL A 60 -14.23 39.34 21.84
CA VAL A 60 -12.82 38.91 21.91
C VAL A 60 -12.06 39.51 20.73
N ASN A 61 -10.95 40.17 20.99
CA ASN A 61 -10.11 40.70 19.89
C ASN A 61 -9.40 39.57 19.11
N GLY A 62 -8.98 39.86 17.89
CA GLY A 62 -8.41 38.87 16.99
C GLY A 62 -7.14 38.18 17.51
N ILE A 63 -6.34 38.87 18.33
CA ILE A 63 -5.12 38.27 18.92
C ILE A 63 -5.51 37.25 20.01
N ALA A 64 -6.48 37.58 20.86
CA ALA A 64 -6.97 36.64 21.87
C ALA A 64 -7.71 35.46 21.22
N ALA A 65 -8.44 35.70 20.13
CA ALA A 65 -9.08 34.65 19.32
C ALA A 65 -8.04 33.71 18.67
N LEU A 66 -6.94 34.24 18.15
CA LEU A 66 -5.80 33.47 17.65
C LEU A 66 -5.22 32.55 18.73
N GLU A 67 -4.93 33.09 19.92
CA GLU A 67 -4.37 32.30 21.04
C GLU A 67 -5.31 31.18 21.47
N GLN A 68 -6.62 31.47 21.59
CA GLN A 68 -7.62 30.46 21.91
C GLN A 68 -7.75 29.40 20.80
N LEU A 69 -7.78 29.82 19.53
CA LEU A 69 -7.81 28.87 18.41
C LEU A 69 -6.58 27.97 18.39
N LYS A 70 -5.38 28.55 18.60
CA LYS A 70 -4.13 27.79 18.67
C LYS A 70 -4.07 26.84 19.87
N SER A 71 -4.77 27.13 20.96
CA SER A 71 -4.86 26.22 22.12
C SER A 71 -5.76 24.99 21.83
N VAL A 72 -6.80 25.13 21.02
CA VAL A 72 -7.74 24.04 20.69
C VAL A 72 -7.43 23.34 19.37
N SER A 73 -6.83 24.03 18.42
CA SER A 73 -6.40 23.51 17.11
C SER A 73 -5.02 24.05 16.72
N PRO A 74 -3.93 23.55 17.31
CA PRO A 74 -2.56 24.08 17.12
C PRO A 74 -2.10 24.05 15.67
N GLU A 75 -2.55 23.07 14.89
CA GLU A 75 -2.15 22.87 13.49
C GLU A 75 -2.89 23.79 12.51
N THR A 76 -4.03 24.37 12.88
CA THR A 76 -4.74 25.32 12.00
C THR A 76 -3.84 26.52 11.70
N THR A 77 -3.54 26.77 10.43
CA THR A 77 -2.82 27.97 10.01
C THR A 77 -3.71 29.18 10.18
N VAL A 78 -3.22 30.27 10.79
CA VAL A 78 -4.02 31.47 11.05
C VAL A 78 -3.44 32.67 10.34
N VAL A 79 -4.28 33.39 9.58
CA VAL A 79 -4.00 34.66 8.96
C VAL A 79 -4.90 35.74 9.59
N LEU A 80 -4.30 36.84 10.06
CA LEU A 80 -5.09 37.93 10.63
C LEU A 80 -5.50 38.94 9.56
N MET A 81 -6.74 39.45 9.63
CA MET A 81 -7.23 40.54 8.79
C MET A 81 -7.22 41.85 9.62
N THR A 82 -6.72 42.95 9.06
CA THR A 82 -6.60 44.23 9.79
C THR A 82 -6.96 45.42 8.94
N ALA A 83 -7.72 46.36 9.46
CA ALA A 83 -8.02 47.66 8.82
C ALA A 83 -6.87 48.68 8.97
N HIS A 84 -6.02 48.55 9.98
CA HIS A 84 -4.88 49.44 10.25
C HIS A 84 -3.66 48.59 10.57
N GLY A 85 -2.81 48.36 9.57
CA GLY A 85 -1.54 47.62 9.78
C GLY A 85 -0.48 48.52 10.39
N SER A 86 -0.43 48.66 11.74
CA SER A 86 0.82 49.09 12.33
C SER A 86 1.81 47.92 12.29
N ILE A 87 3.09 48.23 12.00
CA ILE A 87 4.16 47.20 11.99
C ILE A 87 4.20 46.47 13.35
N GLU A 88 3.87 47.17 14.43
CA GLU A 88 3.86 46.63 15.79
C GLU A 88 2.79 45.54 15.98
N SER A 89 1.54 45.76 15.52
CA SER A 89 0.46 44.77 15.64
C SER A 89 0.71 43.54 14.75
N ALA A 90 1.32 43.70 13.59
CA ALA A 90 1.70 42.60 12.71
C ALA A 90 2.82 41.75 13.35
N VAL A 91 3.84 42.37 13.94
CA VAL A 91 4.94 41.67 14.65
C VAL A 91 4.41 40.94 15.88
N GLU A 92 3.47 41.52 16.63
CA GLU A 92 2.83 40.86 17.77
C GLU A 92 2.05 39.61 17.34
N ALA A 93 1.26 39.73 16.25
CA ALA A 93 0.50 38.62 15.69
C ALA A 93 1.38 37.43 15.32
N ILE A 94 2.49 37.69 14.60
CA ILE A 94 3.43 36.62 14.21
C ILE A 94 4.11 35.99 15.43
N LYS A 95 4.51 36.77 16.45
CA LYS A 95 5.05 36.23 17.71
C LYS A 95 4.08 35.32 18.46
N LYS A 96 2.77 35.53 18.30
CA LYS A 96 1.70 34.74 18.91
C LYS A 96 1.24 33.57 18.04
N GLY A 97 1.89 33.31 16.91
CA GLY A 97 1.68 32.12 16.08
C GLY A 97 0.78 32.33 14.87
N ALA A 98 0.51 33.58 14.49
CA ALA A 98 -0.08 33.85 13.17
C ALA A 98 0.95 33.53 12.07
N TYR A 99 0.48 32.91 10.97
CA TYR A 99 1.29 32.64 9.78
C TYR A 99 1.59 33.90 8.98
N ASP A 100 0.56 34.75 8.83
CA ASP A 100 0.65 35.98 8.07
C ASP A 100 -0.49 36.95 8.49
N TYR A 101 -0.51 38.13 7.88
CA TYR A 101 -1.63 39.07 8.00
C TYR A 101 -1.99 39.65 6.65
N ILE A 102 -3.26 40.09 6.49
CA ILE A 102 -3.74 40.82 5.28
C ILE A 102 -4.41 42.12 5.70
N GLN A 103 -4.08 43.19 4.98
CA GLN A 103 -4.65 44.51 5.25
C GLN A 103 -5.95 44.74 4.49
N LYS A 104 -7.02 45.15 5.17
CA LYS A 104 -8.28 45.60 4.58
C LYS A 104 -8.14 47.09 4.11
N PRO A 105 -8.71 47.47 2.96
CA PRO A 105 -9.39 46.62 1.99
C PRO A 105 -8.40 45.83 1.13
N PHE A 106 -8.70 44.55 0.88
CA PHE A 106 -7.93 43.69 -0.01
C PHE A 106 -8.71 43.34 -1.27
N THR A 107 -8.01 43.12 -2.34
CA THR A 107 -8.60 42.62 -3.58
C THR A 107 -8.83 41.11 -3.53
N HIS A 108 -9.76 40.61 -4.34
CA HIS A 108 -9.99 39.19 -4.51
C HIS A 108 -8.69 38.41 -4.85
N LYS A 109 -7.84 38.97 -5.72
CA LYS A 109 -6.57 38.37 -6.11
C LYS A 109 -5.60 38.22 -4.93
N GLU A 110 -5.45 39.28 -4.14
CA GLU A 110 -4.56 39.24 -2.96
C GLU A 110 -5.02 38.23 -1.93
N PHE A 111 -6.32 38.17 -1.68
CA PHE A 111 -6.90 37.22 -0.75
C PHE A 111 -6.67 35.77 -1.19
N ILE A 112 -7.02 35.41 -2.44
CA ILE A 112 -6.83 34.07 -2.98
C ILE A 112 -5.34 33.72 -3.07
N HIS A 113 -4.45 34.64 -3.38
CA HIS A 113 -3.01 34.39 -3.40
C HIS A 113 -2.48 33.93 -2.03
N ILE A 114 -2.96 34.51 -0.93
CA ILE A 114 -2.60 34.07 0.44
C ILE A 114 -3.13 32.65 0.70
N VAL A 115 -4.39 32.41 0.33
CA VAL A 115 -5.00 31.07 0.46
C VAL A 115 -4.16 30.03 -0.27
N ASP A 116 -3.91 30.23 -1.56
CA ASP A 116 -3.13 29.29 -2.39
C ASP A 116 -1.73 29.07 -1.80
N ARG A 117 -1.03 30.12 -1.36
CA ARG A 117 0.30 30.02 -0.73
C ARG A 117 0.30 29.15 0.53
N VAL A 118 -0.73 29.27 1.38
CA VAL A 118 -0.85 28.44 2.59
C VAL A 118 -1.09 26.97 2.22
N PHE A 119 -2.00 26.71 1.29
CA PHE A 119 -2.29 25.34 0.87
C PHE A 119 -1.12 24.70 0.09
N ASP A 120 -0.40 25.44 -0.72
CA ASP A 120 0.83 24.96 -1.38
C ASP A 120 1.92 24.61 -0.36
N HIS A 121 2.09 25.43 0.70
CA HIS A 121 3.00 25.14 1.79
C HIS A 121 2.62 23.85 2.55
N HIS A 122 1.33 23.67 2.88
CA HIS A 122 0.82 22.44 3.49
C HIS A 122 1.07 21.23 2.60
N LYS A 123 0.75 21.34 1.30
CA LYS A 123 0.97 20.28 0.32
C LYS A 123 2.45 19.91 0.20
N MET A 124 3.34 20.92 0.18
CA MET A 124 4.79 20.69 0.14
C MET A 124 5.31 20.00 1.40
N SER A 125 4.86 20.41 2.58
CA SER A 125 5.24 19.79 3.85
C SER A 125 4.79 18.34 3.93
N LYS A 126 3.53 18.04 3.57
CA LYS A 126 3.00 16.67 3.48
C LYS A 126 3.77 15.84 2.42
N LYS A 127 4.11 16.44 1.27
CA LYS A 127 4.89 15.77 0.21
C LYS A 127 6.32 15.44 0.68
N ILE A 128 7.00 16.32 1.40
CA ILE A 128 8.33 16.07 1.96
C ILE A 128 8.27 14.91 2.95
N ILE A 129 7.32 14.89 3.87
CA ILE A 129 7.14 13.81 4.83
C ILE A 129 6.81 12.50 4.10
N GLY A 130 5.91 12.53 3.11
CA GLY A 130 5.57 11.37 2.28
C GLY A 130 6.75 10.84 1.47
N LEU A 131 7.58 11.74 0.89
CA LEU A 131 8.81 11.37 0.19
C LEU A 131 9.87 10.80 1.14
N THR A 132 9.96 11.27 2.38
CA THR A 132 10.86 10.70 3.40
C THR A 132 10.44 9.27 3.74
N TYR A 133 9.14 8.99 3.87
CA TYR A 133 8.63 7.61 4.00
C TYR A 133 8.93 6.74 2.76
N GLN A 134 8.88 7.31 1.55
CA GLN A 134 9.23 6.60 0.31
C GLN A 134 10.75 6.37 0.15
N LEU A 135 11.59 7.24 0.70
CA LEU A 135 13.06 7.08 0.70
C LEU A 135 13.50 5.95 1.63
N ASP A 136 12.81 5.73 2.74
CA ASP A 136 13.04 4.57 3.62
C ASP A 136 12.61 3.24 2.94
N GLU A 137 11.75 3.31 1.93
CA GLU A 137 11.30 2.19 1.09
C GLU A 137 11.93 2.27 -0.31
N MET A 138 13.22 2.62 -0.49
CA MET A 138 13.90 2.78 -1.79
C MET A 138 13.61 1.60 -2.75
N ILE A 139 12.41 1.59 -3.29
CA ILE A 139 12.04 0.73 -4.42
C ILE A 139 12.16 1.61 -5.67
N SER A 140 13.20 1.30 -6.47
CA SER A 140 13.39 1.84 -7.81
C SER A 140 12.07 1.83 -8.61
N LYS A 141 11.89 2.80 -9.51
CA LYS A 141 10.83 2.75 -10.54
C LYS A 141 10.93 1.43 -11.29
N GLU A 142 10.18 0.43 -10.86
CA GLU A 142 10.15 -0.87 -11.52
C GLU A 142 9.04 -0.85 -12.56
N ASN A 143 9.43 -0.89 -13.83
CA ASN A 143 8.48 -1.15 -14.90
C ASN A 143 7.93 -2.57 -14.76
N PHE A 144 6.63 -2.73 -14.93
CA PHE A 144 6.01 -4.06 -14.93
C PHE A 144 6.47 -4.83 -16.17
N VAL A 145 7.28 -5.88 -15.94
CA VAL A 145 7.91 -6.66 -17.03
C VAL A 145 7.10 -7.93 -17.27
N THR A 146 6.53 -8.08 -18.47
CA THR A 146 5.79 -9.27 -18.88
C THR A 146 5.75 -9.45 -20.40
N GLN A 147 5.72 -10.68 -20.85
CA GLN A 147 5.37 -11.07 -22.24
C GLN A 147 4.04 -11.83 -22.28
N ASN A 148 3.57 -12.33 -21.13
CA ASN A 148 2.38 -13.15 -21.04
C ASN A 148 1.11 -12.40 -21.48
N PRO A 149 0.31 -12.93 -22.41
CA PRO A 149 -0.88 -12.26 -22.94
C PRO A 149 -1.94 -11.95 -21.87
N ALA A 150 -2.20 -12.89 -20.94
CA ALA A 150 -3.19 -12.70 -19.88
C ALA A 150 -2.76 -11.57 -18.92
N VAL A 151 -1.47 -11.46 -18.60
CA VAL A 151 -0.97 -10.35 -17.78
C VAL A 151 -1.04 -9.02 -18.53
N LYS A 152 -0.79 -9.00 -19.84
CA LYS A 152 -0.97 -7.79 -20.67
C LYS A 152 -2.43 -7.32 -20.68
N GLU A 153 -3.39 -8.23 -20.70
CA GLU A 153 -4.81 -7.89 -20.59
C GLU A 153 -5.13 -7.26 -19.22
N ILE A 154 -4.56 -7.82 -18.14
CA ILE A 154 -4.68 -7.23 -16.80
C ILE A 154 -4.10 -5.81 -16.77
N LEU A 155 -2.93 -5.58 -17.39
CA LEU A 155 -2.32 -4.25 -17.48
C LEU A 155 -3.18 -3.27 -18.30
N THR A 156 -3.80 -3.73 -19.38
CA THR A 156 -4.74 -2.91 -20.16
C THR A 156 -5.95 -2.51 -19.31
N THR A 157 -6.55 -3.47 -18.61
CA THR A 157 -7.66 -3.18 -17.68
C THR A 157 -7.22 -2.23 -16.58
N ALA A 158 -6.00 -2.42 -16.04
CA ALA A 158 -5.44 -1.54 -15.02
C ALA A 158 -5.29 -0.09 -15.53
N LEU A 159 -4.89 0.11 -16.80
CA LEU A 159 -4.82 1.43 -17.44
C LEU A 159 -6.20 2.05 -17.62
N ASP A 160 -7.19 1.29 -18.08
CA ASP A 160 -8.55 1.77 -18.30
C ASP A 160 -9.20 2.30 -17.01
N VAL A 161 -8.85 1.69 -15.85
CA VAL A 161 -9.39 2.11 -14.55
C VAL A 161 -8.46 3.07 -13.79
N SER A 162 -7.26 3.39 -14.33
CA SER A 162 -6.26 4.16 -13.61
C SER A 162 -6.70 5.61 -13.34
N ASP A 163 -7.45 6.22 -14.24
CA ASP A 163 -7.93 7.61 -14.13
C ASP A 163 -9.15 7.81 -13.22
N GLY A 164 -9.79 6.71 -12.82
CA GLY A 164 -10.98 6.72 -11.95
C GLY A 164 -10.62 6.63 -10.47
N ASP A 165 -11.60 6.95 -9.60
CA ASP A 165 -11.48 6.81 -8.15
C ASP A 165 -12.11 5.50 -7.62
N ILE A 166 -12.47 4.58 -8.53
CA ILE A 166 -13.02 3.27 -8.15
C ILE A 166 -11.95 2.48 -7.37
N PRO A 167 -12.27 1.92 -6.20
CA PRO A 167 -11.35 1.06 -5.46
C PRO A 167 -10.95 -0.17 -6.28
N ILE A 168 -9.67 -0.51 -6.25
CA ILE A 168 -9.12 -1.66 -6.97
C ILE A 168 -8.62 -2.69 -5.98
N MET A 169 -8.96 -3.96 -6.20
CA MET A 169 -8.44 -5.09 -5.45
C MET A 169 -7.55 -5.95 -6.33
N ILE A 170 -6.32 -6.18 -5.90
CA ILE A 170 -5.34 -7.01 -6.59
C ILE A 170 -5.22 -8.35 -5.84
N GLU A 171 -5.55 -9.44 -6.52
CA GLU A 171 -5.46 -10.79 -5.99
C GLU A 171 -4.28 -11.53 -6.61
N GLY A 172 -3.66 -12.40 -5.85
CA GLY A 172 -2.58 -13.26 -6.33
C GLY A 172 -1.68 -13.74 -5.22
N GLU A 173 -1.01 -14.84 -5.45
CA GLU A 173 -0.07 -15.44 -4.49
C GLU A 173 1.01 -14.44 -4.05
N SER A 174 1.65 -14.74 -2.91
CA SER A 174 2.77 -13.94 -2.43
C SER A 174 3.89 -13.90 -3.49
N GLY A 175 4.46 -12.71 -3.71
CA GLY A 175 5.57 -12.55 -4.65
C GLY A 175 5.20 -12.49 -6.13
N THR A 176 3.91 -12.40 -6.51
CA THR A 176 3.46 -12.30 -7.91
C THR A 176 3.63 -10.92 -8.54
N GLY A 177 3.95 -9.87 -7.74
CA GLY A 177 4.11 -8.51 -8.22
C GLY A 177 2.89 -7.60 -7.97
N LYS A 178 2.06 -7.90 -6.96
CA LYS A 178 0.87 -7.09 -6.61
C LYS A 178 1.22 -5.63 -6.32
N GLU A 179 2.31 -5.38 -5.57
CA GLU A 179 2.77 -4.02 -5.28
C GLU A 179 3.23 -3.29 -6.54
N VAL A 180 3.96 -3.98 -7.44
CA VAL A 180 4.41 -3.41 -8.70
C VAL A 180 3.21 -3.02 -9.59
N LEU A 181 2.14 -3.84 -9.59
CA LEU A 181 0.90 -3.51 -10.29
C LEU A 181 0.18 -2.31 -9.66
N ALA A 182 0.12 -2.23 -8.33
CA ALA A 182 -0.48 -1.09 -7.63
C ALA A 182 0.26 0.21 -7.94
N ARG A 183 1.59 0.17 -7.96
CA ARG A 183 2.45 1.30 -8.34
C ARG A 183 2.26 1.68 -9.80
N PHE A 184 2.19 0.70 -10.71
CA PHE A 184 1.88 0.93 -12.13
C PHE A 184 0.54 1.66 -12.31
N ILE A 185 -0.52 1.26 -11.59
CA ILE A 185 -1.82 1.92 -11.62
C ILE A 185 -1.70 3.38 -11.13
N HIS A 186 -0.97 3.61 -10.04
CA HIS A 186 -0.77 4.96 -9.50
C HIS A 186 -0.02 5.87 -10.48
N GLU A 187 1.09 5.39 -11.06
CA GLU A 187 1.94 6.14 -11.99
C GLU A 187 1.23 6.51 -13.31
N ASN A 188 0.20 5.75 -13.69
CA ASN A 188 -0.62 6.02 -14.87
C ASN A 188 -1.95 6.73 -14.52
N SER A 189 -2.10 7.25 -13.31
CA SER A 189 -3.31 7.94 -12.84
C SER A 189 -3.14 9.45 -12.84
N LYS A 190 -4.27 10.17 -12.65
CA LYS A 190 -4.26 11.63 -12.40
C LYS A 190 -3.55 12.02 -11.10
N ARG A 191 -3.28 11.04 -10.21
CA ARG A 191 -2.65 11.23 -8.90
C ARG A 191 -1.15 10.86 -8.89
N LYS A 192 -0.54 10.62 -10.06
CA LYS A 192 0.85 10.15 -10.21
C LYS A 192 1.92 11.04 -9.55
N ASP A 193 1.66 12.35 -9.44
CA ASP A 193 2.56 13.31 -8.81
C ASP A 193 2.30 13.52 -7.31
N ASN A 194 1.29 12.82 -6.77
CA ASN A 194 0.89 12.87 -5.36
C ASN A 194 1.44 11.65 -4.59
N PRO A 195 1.34 11.63 -3.24
CA PRO A 195 1.88 10.53 -2.46
C PRO A 195 1.26 9.16 -2.81
N PHE A 196 2.12 8.12 -2.87
CA PHE A 196 1.72 6.71 -2.90
C PHE A 196 2.15 6.07 -1.58
N ILE A 197 1.22 5.84 -0.68
CA ILE A 197 1.50 5.36 0.67
C ILE A 197 1.15 3.88 0.79
N ILE A 198 2.18 3.06 1.06
CA ILE A 198 2.05 1.61 1.25
C ILE A 198 1.79 1.31 2.72
N ILE A 199 0.81 0.45 2.97
CA ILE A 199 0.45 -0.05 4.30
C ILE A 199 0.41 -1.57 4.23
N ASN A 200 1.46 -2.22 4.74
CA ASN A 200 1.47 -3.67 4.88
C ASN A 200 0.72 -4.04 6.16
N CYS A 201 -0.52 -4.53 5.99
CA CYS A 201 -1.42 -4.81 7.10
C CYS A 201 -0.92 -5.98 7.98
N ALA A 202 -0.20 -6.94 7.42
CA ALA A 202 0.37 -8.05 8.17
C ALA A 202 1.57 -7.66 9.04
N ALA A 203 2.28 -6.58 8.69
CA ALA A 203 3.46 -6.12 9.42
C ALA A 203 3.14 -5.25 10.64
N ILE A 204 1.91 -4.75 10.77
CA ILE A 204 1.51 -3.84 11.84
C ILE A 204 0.83 -4.63 12.96
N PRO A 205 1.35 -4.59 14.22
CA PRO A 205 0.66 -5.17 15.36
C PRO A 205 -0.76 -4.60 15.55
N GLU A 206 -1.73 -5.45 15.91
CA GLU A 206 -3.14 -5.06 16.03
C GLU A 206 -3.35 -3.82 16.91
N ASN A 207 -2.67 -3.75 18.05
CA ASN A 207 -2.76 -2.62 18.99
C ASN A 207 -2.18 -1.30 18.47
N LEU A 208 -1.36 -1.33 17.42
CA LEU A 208 -0.77 -0.14 16.80
C LEU A 208 -1.44 0.22 15.46
N PHE A 209 -2.28 -0.66 14.94
CA PHE A 209 -2.86 -0.51 13.60
C PHE A 209 -3.62 0.79 13.45
N GLU A 210 -4.47 1.13 14.39
CA GLU A 210 -5.24 2.38 14.38
C GLU A 210 -4.34 3.61 14.44
N SER A 211 -3.32 3.58 15.30
CA SER A 211 -2.35 4.67 15.46
C SER A 211 -1.47 4.88 14.21
N GLU A 212 -1.06 3.81 13.54
CA GLU A 212 -0.30 3.90 12.29
C GLU A 212 -1.17 4.47 11.15
N LEU A 213 -2.43 4.06 11.10
CA LEU A 213 -3.35 4.42 10.04
C LEU A 213 -3.85 5.87 10.17
N PHE A 214 -4.41 6.22 11.34
CA PHE A 214 -5.08 7.51 11.57
C PHE A 214 -4.22 8.52 12.35
N GLY A 215 -3.12 8.07 12.97
CA GLY A 215 -2.29 8.92 13.80
C GLY A 215 -2.81 9.05 15.24
N HIS A 216 -2.05 9.74 16.07
CA HIS A 216 -2.40 10.01 17.46
C HIS A 216 -1.86 11.36 17.94
N VAL A 217 -2.51 11.93 18.94
CA VAL A 217 -1.98 13.09 19.66
C VAL A 217 -1.21 12.65 20.89
N LYS A 218 -0.30 13.51 21.37
CA LYS A 218 0.48 13.28 22.58
C LYS A 218 -0.44 12.96 23.77
N GLY A 219 -0.14 11.87 24.48
CA GLY A 219 -0.93 11.44 25.63
C GLY A 219 -2.14 10.55 25.31
N ALA A 220 -2.39 10.23 24.04
CA ALA A 220 -3.50 9.36 23.61
C ALA A 220 -3.44 7.95 24.22
N PHE A 221 -2.22 7.46 24.52
CA PHE A 221 -1.96 6.20 25.21
C PHE A 221 -0.59 6.25 25.92
N THR A 222 -0.28 5.24 26.73
CA THR A 222 0.87 5.24 27.67
C THR A 222 2.24 5.53 27.05
N HIS A 223 2.42 5.33 25.75
CA HIS A 223 3.66 5.57 25.02
C HIS A 223 3.56 6.67 23.97
N ALA A 224 2.47 7.42 23.92
CA ALA A 224 2.27 8.54 23.00
C ALA A 224 3.03 9.79 23.48
N ILE A 225 4.36 9.82 23.27
CA ILE A 225 5.26 10.90 23.75
C ILE A 225 5.10 12.19 22.93
N LYS A 226 4.74 12.07 21.65
CA LYS A 226 4.56 13.17 20.69
C LYS A 226 3.40 12.90 19.77
N ASP A 227 2.93 13.95 19.08
CA ASP A 227 1.93 13.79 18.01
C ASP A 227 2.52 13.02 16.84
N ARG A 228 1.69 12.19 16.20
CA ARG A 228 2.07 11.44 15.01
C ARG A 228 0.99 11.53 13.95
N ILE A 229 1.38 11.97 12.76
CA ILE A 229 0.51 12.00 11.58
C ILE A 229 0.27 10.58 11.08
N GLY A 230 -0.99 10.23 10.79
CA GLY A 230 -1.37 8.92 10.28
C GLY A 230 -1.07 8.76 8.78
N ARG A 231 -0.93 7.52 8.33
CA ARG A 231 -0.65 7.20 6.93
C ARG A 231 -1.75 7.65 5.97
N VAL A 232 -3.02 7.65 6.41
CA VAL A 232 -4.15 8.17 5.61
C VAL A 232 -4.03 9.66 5.36
N GLU A 233 -3.57 10.40 6.38
CA GLU A 233 -3.37 11.84 6.26
C GLU A 233 -2.17 12.18 5.36
N LEU A 234 -1.10 11.37 5.42
CA LEU A 234 0.05 11.50 4.53
C LEU A 234 -0.30 11.22 3.05
N ALA A 235 -1.33 10.39 2.83
CA ALA A 235 -1.80 10.03 1.51
C ALA A 235 -2.79 11.03 0.91
N ASP A 236 -3.08 12.13 1.60
CA ASP A 236 -4.06 13.11 1.14
C ASP A 236 -3.79 13.59 -0.30
N SER A 237 -4.83 13.61 -1.13
CA SER A 237 -4.79 13.84 -2.58
C SER A 237 -4.06 12.75 -3.40
N GLY A 238 -3.53 11.71 -2.75
CA GLY A 238 -2.74 10.64 -3.34
C GLY A 238 -3.45 9.29 -3.39
N THR A 239 -2.68 8.22 -3.21
CA THR A 239 -3.15 6.83 -3.24
C THR A 239 -2.68 6.09 -2.00
N VAL A 240 -3.58 5.36 -1.36
CA VAL A 240 -3.28 4.37 -0.30
C VAL A 240 -3.28 2.99 -0.91
N PHE A 241 -2.20 2.25 -0.71
CA PHE A 241 -2.11 0.84 -1.06
C PHE A 241 -2.12 0.00 0.22
N LEU A 242 -3.20 -0.76 0.44
CA LEU A 242 -3.32 -1.72 1.54
C LEU A 242 -2.86 -3.10 1.08
N ASP A 243 -1.67 -3.52 1.47
CA ASP A 243 -1.19 -4.87 1.17
C ASP A 243 -1.65 -5.85 2.26
N GLU A 244 -1.99 -7.09 1.87
CA GLU A 244 -2.52 -8.16 2.71
C GLU A 244 -3.77 -7.70 3.51
N VAL A 245 -4.76 -7.16 2.80
CA VAL A 245 -5.97 -6.54 3.39
C VAL A 245 -6.81 -7.52 4.24
N ALA A 246 -6.70 -8.81 4.01
CA ALA A 246 -7.38 -9.85 4.79
C ALA A 246 -6.78 -10.02 6.21
N GLU A 247 -5.59 -9.47 6.47
CA GLU A 247 -4.95 -9.48 7.79
C GLU A 247 -5.42 -8.32 8.69
N ILE A 248 -6.30 -7.44 8.18
CA ILE A 248 -6.86 -6.33 8.97
C ILE A 248 -7.78 -6.89 10.05
N PRO A 249 -7.57 -6.55 11.35
CA PRO A 249 -8.44 -6.98 12.43
C PRO A 249 -9.91 -6.59 12.19
N LYS A 250 -10.85 -7.48 12.56
CA LYS A 250 -12.30 -7.22 12.34
C LYS A 250 -12.80 -5.90 12.93
N SER A 251 -12.28 -5.52 14.10
CA SER A 251 -12.57 -4.24 14.74
C SER A 251 -12.16 -3.05 13.87
N MET A 252 -11.03 -3.18 13.18
CA MET A 252 -10.51 -2.14 12.30
C MET A 252 -11.20 -2.09 10.95
N GLN A 253 -11.70 -3.23 10.43
CA GLN A 253 -12.50 -3.24 9.20
C GLN A 253 -13.75 -2.35 9.34
N VAL A 254 -14.39 -2.32 10.51
CA VAL A 254 -15.54 -1.44 10.80
C VAL A 254 -15.14 0.04 10.76
N LYS A 255 -14.02 0.41 11.37
CA LYS A 255 -13.52 1.79 11.37
C LYS A 255 -13.11 2.23 9.98
N LEU A 256 -12.38 1.37 9.25
CA LEU A 256 -11.99 1.62 7.86
C LEU A 256 -13.21 1.77 6.94
N LEU A 257 -14.25 0.96 7.12
CA LEU A 257 -15.48 1.08 6.33
C LEU A 257 -16.11 2.46 6.51
N ARG A 258 -16.24 2.93 7.76
CA ARG A 258 -16.77 4.29 8.05
C ARG A 258 -15.88 5.37 7.42
N PHE A 259 -14.57 5.27 7.59
CA PHE A 259 -13.62 6.18 6.98
C PHE A 259 -13.76 6.21 5.44
N LEU A 260 -13.81 5.06 4.77
CA LEU A 260 -13.95 4.98 3.31
C LEU A 260 -15.32 5.49 2.79
N GLN A 261 -16.33 5.57 3.65
CA GLN A 261 -17.64 6.13 3.28
C GLN A 261 -17.67 7.67 3.38
N SER A 262 -17.08 8.23 4.43
CA SER A 262 -17.12 9.68 4.70
C SER A 262 -15.85 10.40 4.21
N MET A 263 -14.74 9.69 4.07
CA MET A 263 -13.38 10.23 3.89
C MET A 263 -13.00 11.17 5.06
N GLU A 264 -13.57 10.91 6.25
CA GLU A 264 -13.31 11.63 7.48
C GLU A 264 -12.82 10.68 8.56
N PHE A 265 -11.89 11.15 9.38
CA PHE A 265 -11.30 10.40 10.48
C PHE A 265 -10.92 11.33 11.63
N GLU A 266 -10.69 10.74 12.81
CA GLU A 266 -10.16 11.41 14.00
C GLU A 266 -8.82 10.74 14.36
N ARG A 267 -7.84 11.50 14.84
CA ARG A 267 -6.64 10.93 15.44
C ARG A 267 -6.94 10.36 16.81
N ILE A 268 -6.23 9.32 17.23
CA ILE A 268 -6.42 8.74 18.56
C ILE A 268 -6.12 9.79 19.64
N GLY A 269 -7.06 9.96 20.58
CA GLY A 269 -6.96 10.95 21.66
C GLY A 269 -7.43 12.34 21.28
N GLU A 270 -8.00 12.53 20.11
CA GLU A 270 -8.59 13.78 19.62
C GLU A 270 -10.03 13.53 19.16
N SER A 271 -10.91 14.53 19.29
CA SER A 271 -12.29 14.48 18.79
C SER A 271 -12.50 15.41 17.59
N ILE A 272 -11.39 15.84 16.96
CA ILE A 272 -11.44 16.76 15.82
C ILE A 272 -11.49 15.94 14.52
N SER A 273 -12.61 16.05 13.79
CA SER A 273 -12.80 15.38 12.50
C SER A 273 -11.96 16.04 11.40
N ARG A 274 -11.13 15.22 10.73
CA ARG A 274 -10.27 15.60 9.61
C ARG A 274 -10.78 14.95 8.33
N LYS A 275 -10.71 15.65 7.20
CA LYS A 275 -11.15 15.16 5.91
C LYS A 275 -9.96 15.02 4.95
N VAL A 276 -9.92 13.92 4.21
CA VAL A 276 -8.90 13.65 3.20
C VAL A 276 -9.55 13.19 1.89
N ASP A 277 -8.81 13.31 0.80
CA ASP A 277 -9.19 12.78 -0.50
C ASP A 277 -8.16 11.75 -0.95
N ILE A 278 -8.46 10.47 -0.81
CA ILE A 278 -7.57 9.39 -1.17
C ILE A 278 -8.18 8.46 -2.21
N ARG A 279 -7.34 7.88 -3.05
CA ARG A 279 -7.66 6.71 -3.86
C ARG A 279 -7.22 5.46 -3.15
N LEU A 280 -8.02 4.40 -3.18
CA LEU A 280 -7.71 3.12 -2.54
C LEU A 280 -7.34 2.06 -3.57
N ILE A 281 -6.21 1.39 -3.33
CA ILE A 281 -5.84 0.11 -3.96
C ILE A 281 -5.58 -0.87 -2.82
N SER A 282 -6.10 -2.08 -2.92
CA SER A 282 -5.91 -3.14 -1.91
C SER A 282 -5.34 -4.40 -2.56
N ALA A 283 -4.62 -5.22 -1.79
CA ALA A 283 -4.10 -6.48 -2.27
C ALA A 283 -4.26 -7.59 -1.23
N THR A 284 -4.40 -8.83 -1.70
CA THR A 284 -4.41 -10.02 -0.86
C THR A 284 -3.80 -11.21 -1.59
N ASN A 285 -3.19 -12.13 -0.82
CA ASN A 285 -2.73 -13.43 -1.29
C ASN A 285 -3.71 -14.56 -0.93
N ARG A 286 -4.78 -14.26 -0.19
CA ARG A 286 -5.77 -15.23 0.28
C ARG A 286 -6.91 -15.40 -0.72
N ILE A 287 -7.65 -16.49 -0.59
CA ILE A 287 -8.86 -16.75 -1.36
C ILE A 287 -10.02 -16.01 -0.69
N ILE A 288 -10.50 -14.96 -1.34
CA ILE A 288 -11.52 -14.05 -0.80
C ILE A 288 -12.81 -14.80 -0.41
N GLU A 289 -13.23 -15.74 -1.24
CA GLU A 289 -14.45 -16.52 -1.03
C GLU A 289 -14.41 -17.33 0.27
N ASP A 290 -13.24 -17.85 0.64
CA ASP A 290 -13.02 -18.56 1.89
C ASP A 290 -13.02 -17.59 3.09
N ASP A 291 -12.33 -16.45 2.98
CA ASP A 291 -12.28 -15.43 4.02
C ASP A 291 -13.65 -14.80 4.32
N LEU A 292 -14.50 -14.64 3.30
CA LEU A 292 -15.90 -14.19 3.47
C LEU A 292 -16.72 -15.25 4.19
N ARG A 293 -16.64 -16.52 3.75
CA ARG A 293 -17.36 -17.64 4.37
C ARG A 293 -16.98 -17.84 5.84
N ASP A 294 -15.69 -17.77 6.14
CA ASP A 294 -15.15 -17.96 7.48
C ASP A 294 -15.29 -16.68 8.33
N GLY A 295 -15.84 -15.61 7.74
CA GLY A 295 -16.08 -14.32 8.38
C GLY A 295 -14.80 -13.62 8.82
N ILE A 296 -13.65 -13.92 8.22
CA ILE A 296 -12.38 -13.21 8.42
C ILE A 296 -12.50 -11.82 7.80
N LEU A 297 -13.01 -11.76 6.58
CA LEU A 297 -13.33 -10.52 5.88
C LEU A 297 -14.84 -10.25 5.95
N ARG A 298 -15.25 -9.06 6.35
CA ARG A 298 -16.65 -8.65 6.39
C ARG A 298 -17.15 -8.35 4.97
N GLU A 299 -18.34 -8.78 4.63
CA GLU A 299 -18.95 -8.54 3.31
C GLU A 299 -19.11 -7.05 2.99
N ASP A 300 -19.57 -6.24 3.98
CA ASP A 300 -19.75 -4.80 3.80
C ASP A 300 -18.45 -4.06 3.51
N PHE A 301 -17.37 -4.46 4.16
CA PHE A 301 -16.03 -3.92 3.93
C PHE A 301 -15.48 -4.38 2.57
N TYR A 302 -15.63 -5.68 2.24
CA TYR A 302 -15.20 -6.23 0.95
C TYR A 302 -15.81 -5.47 -0.23
N TYR A 303 -17.14 -5.30 -0.28
CA TYR A 303 -17.78 -4.58 -1.38
C TYR A 303 -17.37 -3.11 -1.48
N ARG A 304 -16.87 -2.52 -0.40
CA ARG A 304 -16.36 -1.15 -0.42
C ARG A 304 -14.96 -1.04 -1.02
N ILE A 305 -14.11 -2.06 -0.86
CA ILE A 305 -12.71 -2.04 -1.31
C ILE A 305 -12.49 -2.78 -2.65
N ALA A 306 -13.43 -3.60 -3.10
CA ALA A 306 -13.33 -4.45 -4.29
C ALA A 306 -14.23 -3.95 -5.43
N GLY A 307 -14.06 -2.70 -5.85
CA GLY A 307 -14.81 -2.15 -6.98
C GLY A 307 -14.42 -2.78 -8.33
N VAL A 308 -13.10 -2.95 -8.56
CA VAL A 308 -12.55 -3.70 -9.70
C VAL A 308 -11.56 -4.73 -9.14
N ARG A 309 -11.69 -5.99 -9.60
CA ARG A 309 -10.79 -7.08 -9.20
C ARG A 309 -9.78 -7.37 -10.32
N LEU A 310 -8.50 -7.38 -10.00
CA LEU A 310 -7.40 -7.74 -10.90
C LEU A 310 -6.67 -8.95 -10.30
N LYS A 311 -6.69 -10.09 -11.00
CA LYS A 311 -6.10 -11.34 -10.51
C LYS A 311 -4.79 -11.64 -11.23
N LEU A 312 -3.66 -11.50 -10.54
CA LEU A 312 -2.35 -11.85 -11.07
C LEU A 312 -2.11 -13.36 -11.00
N PRO A 313 -1.80 -14.02 -12.12
CA PRO A 313 -1.45 -15.44 -12.12
C PRO A 313 -0.10 -15.66 -11.44
N PRO A 314 0.12 -16.84 -10.81
CA PRO A 314 1.42 -17.24 -10.30
C PRO A 314 2.42 -17.44 -11.44
N LEU A 315 3.72 -17.40 -11.13
CA LEU A 315 4.78 -17.45 -12.16
C LEU A 315 4.79 -18.77 -12.95
N ARG A 316 4.37 -19.89 -12.33
CA ARG A 316 4.21 -21.20 -13.00
C ARG A 316 3.20 -21.20 -14.13
N ASP A 317 2.20 -20.30 -14.10
CA ASP A 317 1.17 -20.18 -15.13
C ASP A 317 1.52 -19.13 -16.21
N ARG A 318 2.68 -18.46 -16.05
CA ARG A 318 3.23 -17.48 -17.00
C ARG A 318 4.74 -17.70 -17.24
N LYS A 319 5.13 -18.94 -17.50
CA LYS A 319 6.54 -19.32 -17.72
C LYS A 319 7.21 -18.55 -18.85
N ASP A 320 6.43 -18.00 -19.77
CA ASP A 320 6.91 -17.11 -20.84
C ASP A 320 7.55 -15.82 -20.29
N ASP A 321 7.21 -15.42 -19.08
CA ASP A 321 7.79 -14.24 -18.44
C ASP A 321 9.20 -14.51 -17.87
N ILE A 322 9.57 -15.77 -17.62
CA ILE A 322 10.85 -16.12 -17.00
C ILE A 322 12.06 -15.58 -17.78
N PRO A 323 12.15 -15.72 -19.11
CA PRO A 323 13.28 -15.17 -19.86
C PRO A 323 13.40 -13.64 -19.75
N VAL A 324 12.29 -12.91 -19.88
CA VAL A 324 12.32 -11.43 -19.81
C VAL A 324 12.54 -10.93 -18.40
N LEU A 325 12.06 -11.63 -17.37
CA LEU A 325 12.36 -11.36 -15.97
C LEU A 325 13.84 -11.63 -15.66
N LEU A 326 14.40 -12.71 -16.22
CA LEU A 326 15.83 -13.01 -16.08
C LEU A 326 16.68 -11.86 -16.64
N ASP A 327 16.40 -11.44 -17.88
CA ASP A 327 17.10 -10.33 -18.52
C ASP A 327 16.94 -9.01 -17.72
N HIS A 328 15.74 -8.76 -17.22
CA HIS A 328 15.48 -7.59 -16.37
C HIS A 328 16.33 -7.61 -15.10
N PHE A 329 16.32 -8.70 -14.33
CA PHE A 329 17.06 -8.79 -13.07
C PHE A 329 18.58 -8.85 -13.31
N VAL A 330 19.04 -9.47 -14.39
CA VAL A 330 20.45 -9.42 -14.77
C VAL A 330 20.88 -7.98 -15.03
N LYS A 331 20.15 -7.22 -15.84
CA LYS A 331 20.43 -5.79 -16.09
C LYS A 331 20.41 -4.97 -14.81
N LYS A 332 19.45 -5.22 -13.92
CA LYS A 332 19.29 -4.50 -12.66
C LYS A 332 20.46 -4.74 -11.70
N TYR A 333 20.99 -5.96 -11.62
CA TYR A 333 21.95 -6.36 -10.57
C TYR A 333 23.37 -6.70 -11.06
N SER A 334 23.62 -6.77 -12.39
CA SER A 334 24.94 -7.13 -12.90
C SER A 334 25.96 -5.98 -12.89
N HIS A 335 25.54 -4.75 -12.56
CA HIS A 335 26.43 -3.57 -12.59
C HIS A 335 27.21 -3.45 -13.90
N GLU A 336 26.49 -3.50 -15.05
CA GLU A 336 27.05 -3.43 -16.42
C GLU A 336 27.88 -4.63 -16.86
N ARG A 337 28.01 -5.70 -16.05
CA ARG A 337 28.65 -6.92 -16.48
C ARG A 337 27.73 -7.69 -17.44
N GLU A 338 28.27 -8.08 -18.59
CA GLU A 338 27.58 -8.98 -19.54
C GLU A 338 27.68 -10.42 -19.01
N ILE A 339 26.60 -10.92 -18.38
CA ILE A 339 26.56 -12.25 -17.77
C ILE A 339 25.75 -13.19 -18.67
N LYS A 340 26.34 -14.34 -18.99
CA LYS A 340 25.74 -15.40 -19.82
C LYS A 340 25.33 -16.58 -18.95
N PHE A 341 24.20 -17.17 -19.25
CA PHE A 341 23.71 -18.39 -18.61
C PHE A 341 23.89 -19.58 -19.51
N SER A 342 24.24 -20.74 -18.94
CA SER A 342 24.25 -21.97 -19.71
C SER A 342 22.84 -22.35 -20.15
N GLY A 343 22.71 -23.06 -21.28
CA GLY A 343 21.39 -23.52 -21.75
C GLY A 343 20.67 -24.39 -20.75
N ASP A 344 21.41 -25.23 -20.01
CA ASP A 344 20.86 -26.07 -18.93
C ASP A 344 20.33 -25.21 -17.76
N THR A 345 21.09 -24.18 -17.35
CA THR A 345 20.64 -23.26 -16.29
C THR A 345 19.32 -22.61 -16.66
N THR A 346 19.24 -22.06 -17.88
CA THR A 346 18.00 -21.40 -18.36
C THR A 346 16.83 -22.39 -18.40
N LYS A 347 17.08 -23.64 -18.83
CA LYS A 347 16.06 -24.69 -18.87
C LYS A 347 15.51 -25.01 -17.48
N TYR A 348 16.38 -25.21 -16.49
CA TYR A 348 15.95 -25.44 -15.10
C TYR A 348 15.13 -24.28 -14.55
N LEU A 349 15.54 -23.03 -14.81
CA LEU A 349 14.80 -21.84 -14.37
C LEU A 349 13.39 -21.79 -14.98
N ILE A 350 13.19 -22.21 -16.24
CA ILE A 350 11.88 -22.22 -16.91
C ILE A 350 11.01 -23.39 -16.41
N GLU A 351 11.61 -24.57 -16.16
CA GLU A 351 10.87 -25.76 -15.76
C GLU A 351 10.37 -25.70 -14.32
N TYR A 352 11.06 -24.99 -13.43
CA TYR A 352 10.70 -24.89 -12.02
C TYR A 352 9.37 -24.12 -11.80
N ASP A 353 8.62 -24.48 -10.75
CA ASP A 353 7.27 -23.95 -10.50
C ASP A 353 7.22 -22.68 -9.67
N TRP A 354 8.36 -22.26 -9.10
CA TRP A 354 8.51 -21.00 -8.35
C TRP A 354 7.42 -20.78 -7.28
N PRO A 355 7.36 -21.57 -6.20
CA PRO A 355 6.36 -21.41 -5.16
C PRO A 355 6.40 -20.02 -4.49
N GLY A 356 7.55 -19.35 -4.43
CA GLY A 356 7.69 -17.95 -4.00
C GLY A 356 7.57 -16.92 -5.13
N ASN A 357 7.14 -17.36 -6.33
CA ASN A 357 6.89 -16.52 -7.49
C ASN A 357 8.10 -15.66 -7.89
N ILE A 358 7.86 -14.40 -8.29
CA ILE A 358 8.91 -13.47 -8.74
C ILE A 358 9.88 -13.12 -7.60
N ARG A 359 9.42 -13.07 -6.35
CA ARG A 359 10.30 -12.77 -5.20
C ARG A 359 11.35 -13.85 -4.98
N GLU A 360 10.99 -15.12 -5.10
CA GLU A 360 11.93 -16.24 -5.05
C GLU A 360 12.86 -16.22 -6.27
N PHE A 361 12.30 -16.03 -7.47
CA PHE A 361 13.05 -15.95 -8.71
C PHE A 361 14.12 -14.85 -8.67
N GLU A 362 13.76 -13.65 -8.24
CA GLU A 362 14.68 -12.52 -8.04
C GLU A 362 15.83 -12.88 -7.08
N THR A 363 15.49 -13.53 -5.96
CA THR A 363 16.47 -13.95 -4.96
C THR A 363 17.46 -14.97 -5.54
N VAL A 364 16.95 -15.93 -6.29
CA VAL A 364 17.80 -16.94 -6.97
C VAL A 364 18.69 -16.27 -8.01
N VAL A 365 18.17 -15.37 -8.84
CA VAL A 365 18.97 -14.63 -9.82
C VAL A 365 20.07 -13.83 -9.14
N LYS A 366 19.78 -13.08 -8.07
CA LYS A 366 20.79 -12.35 -7.28
C LYS A 366 21.90 -13.29 -6.79
N ARG A 367 21.53 -14.46 -6.26
CA ARG A 367 22.50 -15.47 -5.81
C ARG A 367 23.37 -15.96 -6.97
N LEU A 368 22.78 -16.29 -8.11
CA LEU A 368 23.51 -16.74 -9.30
C LEU A 368 24.51 -15.70 -9.80
N LEU A 369 24.16 -14.42 -9.79
CA LEU A 369 25.04 -13.32 -10.19
C LEU A 369 26.23 -13.13 -9.25
N ILE A 370 26.07 -13.41 -7.94
CA ILE A 370 27.18 -13.41 -6.96
C ILE A 370 28.17 -14.54 -7.26
N PHE A 371 27.68 -15.74 -7.60
CA PHE A 371 28.50 -16.90 -7.88
C PHE A 371 29.03 -16.98 -9.33
N ALA A 372 28.57 -16.07 -10.21
CA ALA A 372 29.02 -16.03 -11.61
C ALA A 372 30.52 -15.74 -11.68
N LYS A 373 31.33 -16.79 -11.96
CA LYS A 373 32.75 -16.68 -12.28
C LYS A 373 32.88 -16.46 -13.78
N ASP A 374 33.83 -15.60 -14.18
CA ASP A 374 34.11 -15.29 -15.59
C ASP A 374 32.87 -14.86 -16.39
N ASN A 375 31.91 -14.18 -15.71
CA ASN A 375 30.64 -13.73 -16.29
C ASN A 375 29.79 -14.87 -16.89
N PHE A 376 29.96 -16.10 -16.41
CA PHE A 376 29.21 -17.26 -16.86
C PHE A 376 28.56 -18.02 -15.69
N VAL A 377 27.26 -18.30 -15.82
CA VAL A 377 26.46 -19.01 -14.82
C VAL A 377 26.22 -20.44 -15.27
N LYS A 378 26.70 -21.42 -14.49
CA LYS A 378 26.48 -22.84 -14.68
C LYS A 378 25.32 -23.36 -13.84
N SER A 379 24.75 -24.48 -14.23
CA SER A 379 23.69 -25.19 -13.49
C SER A 379 24.11 -25.59 -12.08
N ASP A 380 25.37 -25.87 -11.82
CA ASP A 380 25.90 -26.25 -10.51
C ASP A 380 25.72 -25.15 -9.42
N TYR A 381 25.43 -23.90 -9.85
CA TYR A 381 25.17 -22.78 -8.92
C TYR A 381 23.71 -22.66 -8.51
N LEU A 382 22.81 -23.44 -9.16
CA LEU A 382 21.41 -23.49 -8.81
C LEU A 382 21.20 -24.16 -7.44
N PRO A 383 20.20 -23.71 -6.67
CA PRO A 383 19.75 -24.44 -5.50
C PRO A 383 19.34 -25.89 -5.83
N THR A 384 19.57 -26.82 -4.89
CA THR A 384 19.25 -28.25 -5.07
C THR A 384 17.76 -28.46 -5.36
N GLU A 385 16.89 -27.64 -4.77
CA GLU A 385 15.44 -27.68 -4.96
C GLU A 385 15.03 -27.45 -6.43
N ILE A 386 15.82 -26.65 -7.16
CA ILE A 386 15.58 -26.38 -8.59
C ILE A 386 16.18 -27.51 -9.46
N LEU A 387 17.30 -28.10 -9.04
CA LEU A 387 17.93 -29.21 -9.76
C LEU A 387 17.12 -30.50 -9.65
N ASP A 388 16.47 -30.74 -8.51
CA ASP A 388 15.71 -31.95 -8.21
C ASP A 388 14.29 -31.98 -8.82
N THR A 389 13.93 -30.98 -9.63
CA THR A 389 12.61 -30.92 -10.30
C THR A 389 12.32 -32.14 -11.19
N LYS A 390 13.32 -32.86 -11.63
CA LYS A 390 13.14 -34.12 -12.39
C LYS A 390 12.73 -35.33 -11.54
N THR A 391 12.86 -35.26 -10.22
CA THR A 391 12.51 -36.34 -9.30
C THR A 391 11.11 -36.25 -8.72
N LYS A 392 10.46 -35.09 -8.85
CA LYS A 392 9.03 -34.93 -8.53
C LYS A 392 8.18 -35.14 -9.80
N GLN A 393 8.11 -36.40 -10.30
CA GLN A 393 6.89 -36.80 -10.98
C GLN A 393 5.71 -36.48 -10.06
N PRO A 394 4.63 -35.91 -10.58
CA PRO A 394 3.44 -35.70 -9.75
C PRO A 394 3.09 -37.02 -9.08
N VAL A 395 2.84 -37.00 -7.79
CA VAL A 395 2.20 -38.09 -7.07
C VAL A 395 0.72 -38.11 -7.51
N GLU A 396 0.50 -38.23 -8.80
CA GLU A 396 -0.73 -38.66 -9.43
C GLU A 396 -0.60 -40.16 -9.62
N THR A 397 -0.80 -40.79 -8.62
CA THR A 397 -1.33 -42.08 -8.29
C THR A 397 -0.74 -42.46 -6.94
N LEU A 398 -1.53 -42.36 -5.91
CA LEU A 398 -1.40 -43.25 -4.77
C LEU A 398 -1.53 -44.66 -5.37
N SER A 399 -0.43 -45.20 -5.88
CA SER A 399 -0.33 -46.58 -6.31
C SER A 399 -0.73 -47.41 -5.11
N ARG A 400 -1.71 -48.29 -5.29
CA ARG A 400 -2.10 -49.21 -4.20
C ARG A 400 -0.82 -49.86 -3.71
N MET A 401 -0.73 -50.15 -2.41
CA MET A 401 0.44 -50.79 -1.82
C MET A 401 0.85 -52.04 -2.62
N GLU A 402 -0.12 -52.72 -3.23
CA GLU A 402 0.04 -53.85 -4.14
C GLU A 402 0.80 -53.53 -5.42
N ASP A 403 0.60 -52.34 -6.01
CA ASP A 403 1.30 -51.94 -7.24
C ASP A 403 2.76 -51.56 -6.98
N LEU A 404 3.03 -50.91 -5.84
CA LEU A 404 4.41 -50.61 -5.38
C LEU A 404 5.16 -51.91 -5.03
N GLU A 405 4.49 -52.82 -4.38
CA GLU A 405 5.10 -54.13 -4.05
C GLU A 405 5.38 -54.96 -5.32
N ARG A 406 4.46 -54.98 -6.27
CA ARG A 406 4.64 -55.62 -7.57
C ARG A 406 5.84 -55.03 -8.32
N GLN A 407 5.92 -53.73 -8.37
CA GLN A 407 7.02 -53.04 -9.06
C GLN A 407 8.35 -53.35 -8.42
N HIS A 408 8.46 -53.26 -7.08
CA HIS A 408 9.67 -53.55 -6.34
C HIS A 408 10.13 -55.00 -6.49
N ILE A 409 9.17 -55.96 -6.42
CA ILE A 409 9.50 -57.37 -6.67
C ILE A 409 10.00 -57.58 -8.11
N SER A 410 9.38 -56.94 -9.11
CA SER A 410 9.81 -57.02 -10.50
C SER A 410 11.22 -56.46 -10.73
N GLU A 411 11.58 -55.35 -10.08
CA GLU A 411 12.94 -54.76 -10.18
C GLU A 411 13.99 -55.66 -9.53
N VAL A 412 13.71 -56.19 -8.36
CA VAL A 412 14.64 -57.09 -7.67
C VAL A 412 14.84 -58.40 -8.45
N LEU A 413 13.79 -58.90 -9.10
CA LEU A 413 13.91 -60.13 -9.93
C LEU A 413 14.77 -59.93 -11.19
N LYS A 414 14.91 -58.70 -11.69
CA LYS A 414 15.79 -58.34 -12.83
C LYS A 414 17.27 -58.32 -12.44
N ILE A 415 17.55 -58.04 -11.17
CA ILE A 415 18.92 -57.84 -10.68
C ILE A 415 19.44 -59.13 -10.01
N ALA A 416 18.55 -59.89 -9.35
CA ALA A 416 18.94 -61.12 -8.62
C ALA A 416 19.23 -62.29 -9.58
N THR A 417 20.28 -63.03 -9.27
CA THR A 417 20.71 -64.21 -10.05
C THR A 417 19.93 -65.47 -9.72
N SER A 418 19.20 -65.48 -8.62
CA SER A 418 18.36 -66.61 -8.18
C SER A 418 17.16 -66.17 -7.32
N ASN A 419 16.11 -66.99 -7.25
CA ASN A 419 14.95 -66.72 -6.39
C ASN A 419 15.34 -66.63 -4.90
N LYS A 420 16.36 -67.37 -4.47
CA LYS A 420 16.88 -67.34 -3.08
C LYS A 420 17.55 -65.99 -2.79
N GLU A 421 18.25 -65.41 -3.72
CA GLU A 421 18.88 -64.09 -3.62
C GLU A 421 17.82 -62.97 -3.65
N ALA A 422 16.85 -63.07 -4.54
CA ALA A 422 15.74 -62.16 -4.61
C ALA A 422 14.94 -62.11 -3.29
N ALA A 423 14.63 -63.27 -2.71
CA ALA A 423 13.95 -63.36 -1.43
C ALA A 423 14.78 -62.71 -0.29
N ARG A 424 16.10 -62.89 -0.31
CA ARG A 424 16.98 -62.25 0.67
C ARG A 424 17.01 -60.71 0.54
N ILE A 425 17.08 -60.19 -0.69
CA ILE A 425 17.08 -58.76 -0.94
C ILE A 425 15.76 -58.14 -0.48
N LEU A 426 14.63 -58.81 -0.76
CA LEU A 426 13.29 -58.36 -0.41
C LEU A 426 12.96 -58.57 1.09
N GLY A 427 13.81 -59.25 1.87
CA GLY A 427 13.57 -59.51 3.30
C GLY A 427 12.39 -60.47 3.55
N ILE A 428 12.05 -61.34 2.59
CA ILE A 428 10.92 -62.31 2.70
C ILE A 428 11.39 -63.72 2.46
N SER A 429 10.56 -64.73 2.84
CA SER A 429 10.87 -66.11 2.56
C SER A 429 10.69 -66.46 1.08
N GLU A 430 11.40 -67.46 0.58
CA GLU A 430 11.28 -67.94 -0.81
C GLU A 430 9.82 -68.39 -1.12
N THR A 431 9.16 -68.98 -0.19
CA THR A 431 7.73 -69.37 -0.29
C THR A 431 6.80 -68.17 -0.41
N THR A 432 7.10 -67.08 0.31
CA THR A 432 6.38 -65.82 0.21
C THR A 432 6.61 -65.15 -1.14
N LEU A 433 7.85 -65.12 -1.62
CA LEU A 433 8.20 -64.60 -2.95
C LEU A 433 7.49 -65.39 -4.05
N TRP A 434 7.47 -66.72 -3.98
CA TRP A 434 6.80 -67.58 -4.95
C TRP A 434 5.28 -67.29 -5.00
N ARG A 435 4.62 -67.15 -3.82
CA ARG A 435 3.20 -66.82 -3.74
C ARG A 435 2.89 -65.40 -4.33
N LYS A 436 3.74 -64.42 -4.04
CA LYS A 436 3.59 -63.05 -4.57
C LYS A 436 3.85 -62.98 -6.07
N ARG A 437 4.85 -63.70 -6.59
CA ARG A 437 5.07 -63.83 -8.02
C ARG A 437 3.83 -64.40 -8.73
N LYS A 438 3.23 -65.45 -8.22
CA LYS A 438 2.01 -66.02 -8.75
C LYS A 438 0.83 -65.09 -8.70
N LEU A 439 0.69 -64.30 -7.61
CA LEU A 439 -0.34 -63.31 -7.44
C LEU A 439 -0.23 -62.13 -8.42
N TYR A 440 0.97 -61.70 -8.69
CA TYR A 440 1.24 -60.53 -9.54
C TYR A 440 1.61 -60.88 -10.99
N GLY A 441 1.65 -62.15 -11.36
CA GLY A 441 1.96 -62.60 -12.73
C GLY A 441 3.41 -62.32 -13.17
N LEU A 442 4.37 -62.41 -12.22
CA LEU A 442 5.81 -62.17 -12.41
C LEU A 442 6.62 -63.46 -12.58
#